data_2c21e1d320b3d13b0df1944537271c64
#
_entry.id   2c21e1d320b3d13b0df1944537271c64
#
_cell.length_a   1.000
_cell.length_b   1.000
_cell.length_c   1.000
_cell.angle_alpha   90.00
_cell.angle_beta   90.00
_cell.angle_gamma   90.00
#
_symmetry.space_group_name_H-M   'P 1'
#
loop_
_entity.id
_entity.type
_entity.pdbx_description
1 polymer ?
#
loop_
_entity_poly.entity_id
_entity_poly.type
_entity_poly.pdbx_seq_one_letter_code
_entity_poly.pdbx_strand_id
1 'polypeptide(L)'
;MRKPSESYLKLKKATDKILSGAGLVILSPVFAGIAIAIKLEDGITAPVFFKQKRVGIHKSHFMLYKFRSMQTDTPHDTPTHLLTDPEQYLTGTGRWLRKTSLDELPQLLNIFQGDMALVGPRPALWNQYDLLEERDKYGANDVCPGLTGWAQIHGRDELEISEKARLDGYYVRHLNMFMDMRCILGTIRSVLKSEGVVEGGTGARHMQNCNKKKLLIVTNHSYMLYRFRKELIQRLMEDYEVVISTPFVGHEEDLQELGAHCIETEVDRRSVNPVTDLKLLRTYKKILKRENPDLVITYSIKPNIYAGYLCGKMKIPFLANVQGLGTAFQKPVLSDMVTVMYRTALRKVEKVIFENQANAQE
;
A
#
# COMPACT_ATOMS: atom_id res chain seq x y z
N MET A 1 -8.44 -20.64 28.43
CA MET A 1 -7.71 -19.36 28.28
C MET A 1 -7.31 -18.85 29.65
N ARG A 2 -6.06 -18.44 29.82
CA ARG A 2 -5.63 -17.81 31.09
C ARG A 2 -6.23 -16.40 31.13
N LYS A 3 -7.19 -16.15 32.03
CA LYS A 3 -7.75 -14.79 32.20
C LYS A 3 -6.66 -13.85 32.69
N PRO A 4 -6.58 -12.62 32.17
CA PRO A 4 -5.63 -11.63 32.70
C PRO A 4 -5.89 -11.37 34.18
N SER A 5 -4.84 -11.09 34.93
CA SER A 5 -4.97 -10.80 36.39
C SER A 5 -5.86 -9.56 36.60
N GLU A 6 -6.88 -9.69 37.41
CA GLU A 6 -7.75 -8.53 37.76
C GLU A 6 -6.96 -7.36 38.35
N SER A 7 -5.95 -7.66 39.15
CA SER A 7 -5.05 -6.65 39.73
C SER A 7 -4.31 -5.87 38.63
N TYR A 8 -3.86 -6.56 37.56
CA TYR A 8 -3.22 -5.92 36.43
C TYR A 8 -4.20 -5.02 35.66
N LEU A 9 -5.43 -5.49 35.42
CA LEU A 9 -6.44 -4.69 34.71
C LEU A 9 -6.83 -3.42 35.47
N LYS A 10 -6.93 -3.50 36.79
CA LYS A 10 -7.17 -2.31 37.64
C LYS A 10 -6.00 -1.34 37.58
N LEU A 11 -4.77 -1.85 37.69
CA LEU A 11 -3.54 -1.03 37.59
C LEU A 11 -3.44 -0.37 36.21
N LYS A 12 -3.64 -1.15 35.15
CA LYS A 12 -3.64 -0.64 33.77
C LYS A 12 -4.64 0.50 33.57
N LYS A 13 -5.89 0.31 34.02
CA LYS A 13 -6.93 1.35 33.92
C LYS A 13 -6.56 2.62 34.68
N ALA A 14 -5.93 2.51 35.85
CA ALA A 14 -5.47 3.66 36.61
C ALA A 14 -4.29 4.37 35.93
N THR A 15 -3.28 3.63 35.47
CA THR A 15 -2.12 4.19 34.74
C THR A 15 -2.54 4.84 33.43
N ASP A 16 -3.42 4.21 32.65
CA ASP A 16 -3.94 4.77 31.40
C ASP A 16 -4.62 6.12 31.63
N LYS A 17 -5.45 6.25 32.67
CA LYS A 17 -6.08 7.52 33.06
C LYS A 17 -5.08 8.60 33.49
N ILE A 18 -4.12 8.23 34.30
CA ILE A 18 -3.09 9.19 34.81
C ILE A 18 -2.25 9.67 33.61
N LEU A 19 -1.75 8.75 32.79
CA LEU A 19 -0.91 9.09 31.63
C LEU A 19 -1.65 9.89 30.58
N SER A 20 -2.90 9.54 30.29
CA SER A 20 -3.71 10.31 29.33
C SER A 20 -4.07 11.70 29.87
N GLY A 21 -4.40 11.83 31.15
CA GLY A 21 -4.64 13.12 31.80
C GLY A 21 -3.40 14.03 31.77
N ALA A 22 -2.24 13.48 32.15
CA ALA A 22 -0.97 14.18 32.04
C ALA A 22 -0.64 14.59 30.60
N GLY A 23 -0.87 13.65 29.65
CA GLY A 23 -0.69 13.91 28.22
C GLY A 23 -1.57 15.05 27.71
N LEU A 24 -2.83 15.11 28.11
CA LEU A 24 -3.74 16.21 27.75
C LEU A 24 -3.26 17.57 28.24
N VAL A 25 -2.73 17.63 29.47
CA VAL A 25 -2.18 18.87 30.03
C VAL A 25 -0.90 19.29 29.32
N ILE A 26 0.06 18.36 29.15
CA ILE A 26 1.37 18.64 28.54
C ILE A 26 1.22 19.01 27.06
N LEU A 27 0.34 18.33 26.33
CA LEU A 27 0.12 18.56 24.91
C LEU A 27 -0.92 19.66 24.61
N SER A 28 -1.48 20.32 25.63
CA SER A 28 -2.48 21.38 25.44
C SER A 28 -2.03 22.50 24.49
N PRO A 29 -0.74 22.97 24.50
CA PRO A 29 -0.27 23.95 23.52
C PRO A 29 -0.28 23.42 22.09
N VAL A 30 0.03 22.12 21.90
CA VAL A 30 -0.01 21.45 20.59
C VAL A 30 -1.45 21.37 20.10
N PHE A 31 -2.40 21.00 20.98
CA PHE A 31 -3.83 21.01 20.68
C PHE A 31 -4.31 22.39 20.22
N ALA A 32 -3.90 23.44 20.91
CA ALA A 32 -4.25 24.81 20.54
C ALA A 32 -3.66 25.20 19.18
N GLY A 33 -2.39 24.88 18.92
CA GLY A 33 -1.74 25.13 17.64
C GLY A 33 -2.42 24.42 16.47
N ILE A 34 -2.76 23.13 16.63
CA ILE A 34 -3.50 22.35 15.62
C ILE A 34 -4.89 22.95 15.41
N ALA A 35 -5.60 23.30 16.48
CA ALA A 35 -6.92 23.91 16.39
C ALA A 35 -6.90 25.22 15.60
N ILE A 36 -5.87 26.07 15.84
CA ILE A 36 -5.67 27.31 15.10
C ILE A 36 -5.37 27.02 13.62
N ALA A 37 -4.50 26.06 13.32
CA ALA A 37 -4.17 25.70 11.94
C ALA A 37 -5.41 25.24 11.17
N ILE A 38 -6.24 24.37 11.74
CA ILE A 38 -7.51 23.92 11.14
C ILE A 38 -8.46 25.11 10.91
N LYS A 39 -8.57 26.04 11.89
CA LYS A 39 -9.43 27.20 11.79
C LYS A 39 -8.97 28.21 10.71
N LEU A 40 -7.67 28.35 10.52
CA LEU A 40 -7.10 29.21 9.49
C LEU A 40 -7.32 28.66 8.09
N GLU A 41 -7.30 27.33 7.93
CA GLU A 41 -7.49 26.69 6.62
C GLU A 41 -8.99 26.53 6.26
N ASP A 42 -9.79 25.99 7.18
CA ASP A 42 -11.20 25.60 6.91
C ASP A 42 -12.21 26.69 7.34
N GLY A 43 -11.74 27.79 7.94
CA GLY A 43 -12.56 28.90 8.43
C GLY A 43 -12.94 28.76 9.91
N ILE A 44 -13.27 29.91 10.52
CA ILE A 44 -13.51 30.02 11.98
C ILE A 44 -14.69 29.14 12.46
N THR A 45 -15.66 28.92 11.59
CA THR A 45 -16.86 28.10 11.92
C THR A 45 -16.62 26.59 11.80
N ALA A 46 -15.53 26.18 11.12
CA ALA A 46 -15.24 24.77 10.92
C ALA A 46 -14.98 24.05 12.28
N PRO A 47 -15.56 22.86 12.53
CA PRO A 47 -15.29 22.11 13.76
C PRO A 47 -13.86 21.56 13.75
N VAL A 48 -13.17 21.72 14.86
CA VAL A 48 -11.77 21.27 15.07
C VAL A 48 -11.72 19.74 15.22
N PHE A 49 -12.71 19.17 15.87
CA PHE A 49 -12.76 17.74 16.15
C PHE A 49 -13.73 17.02 15.20
N PHE A 50 -13.29 15.87 14.72
CA PHE A 50 -14.11 14.86 14.07
C PHE A 50 -14.49 13.80 15.09
N LYS A 51 -15.73 13.34 15.05
CA LYS A 51 -16.27 12.30 15.92
C LYS A 51 -16.79 11.15 15.10
N GLN A 52 -16.44 9.92 15.48
CA GLN A 52 -16.84 8.73 14.75
C GLN A 52 -17.26 7.63 15.72
N LYS A 53 -18.40 6.99 15.43
CA LYS A 53 -18.90 5.88 16.23
C LYS A 53 -18.02 4.64 16.07
N ARG A 54 -17.53 4.12 17.19
CA ARG A 54 -16.64 2.95 17.25
C ARG A 54 -17.13 1.92 18.25
N VAL A 55 -16.61 0.69 18.10
CA VAL A 55 -16.90 -0.42 19.01
C VAL A 55 -15.92 -0.42 20.15
N GLY A 56 -16.43 -0.42 21.37
CA GLY A 56 -15.71 -0.52 22.64
C GLY A 56 -15.70 -1.92 23.22
N ILE A 57 -15.34 -2.02 24.49
CA ILE A 57 -15.33 -3.29 25.25
C ILE A 57 -16.71 -3.94 25.25
N HIS A 58 -16.76 -5.26 25.13
CA HIS A 58 -18.00 -6.06 25.06
C HIS A 58 -18.98 -5.58 23.98
N LYS A 59 -18.42 -5.10 22.85
CA LYS A 59 -19.19 -4.56 21.72
C LYS A 59 -20.07 -3.35 22.07
N SER A 60 -19.79 -2.65 23.16
CA SER A 60 -20.39 -1.36 23.45
C SER A 60 -20.01 -0.34 22.37
N HIS A 61 -20.69 0.81 22.33
CA HIS A 61 -20.38 1.85 21.37
C HIS A 61 -19.94 3.11 22.08
N PHE A 62 -18.94 3.81 21.51
CA PHE A 62 -18.49 5.11 21.98
C PHE A 62 -18.15 6.03 20.80
N MET A 63 -17.99 7.32 21.07
CA MET A 63 -17.58 8.32 20.09
C MET A 63 -16.09 8.55 20.16
N LEU A 64 -15.35 8.11 19.15
CA LEU A 64 -13.92 8.33 19.01
C LEU A 64 -13.65 9.77 18.57
N TYR A 65 -12.73 10.47 19.25
CA TYR A 65 -12.31 11.81 18.90
C TYR A 65 -11.04 11.81 18.07
N LYS A 66 -11.03 12.62 17.00
CA LYS A 66 -9.84 12.92 16.19
C LYS A 66 -9.81 14.41 15.88
N PHE A 67 -8.64 14.94 15.53
CA PHE A 67 -8.62 16.20 14.82
C PHE A 67 -9.18 16.03 13.43
N ARG A 68 -9.88 17.04 12.93
CA ARG A 68 -10.34 17.04 11.56
C ARG A 68 -9.14 17.09 10.61
N SER A 69 -9.13 16.19 9.65
CA SER A 69 -8.12 16.08 8.61
C SER A 69 -8.72 16.07 7.19
N MET A 70 -10.06 16.01 7.11
CA MET A 70 -10.80 16.00 5.84
C MET A 70 -11.77 17.17 5.76
N GLN A 71 -12.14 17.55 4.55
CA GLN A 71 -13.11 18.62 4.25
C GLN A 71 -14.47 18.31 4.87
N THR A 72 -15.29 19.35 5.08
CA THR A 72 -16.59 19.24 5.76
C THR A 72 -17.65 18.48 4.96
N ASP A 73 -17.50 18.41 3.67
CA ASP A 73 -18.40 17.74 2.71
C ASP A 73 -18.06 16.25 2.50
N THR A 74 -17.01 15.75 3.16
CA THR A 74 -16.65 14.33 3.11
C THR A 74 -17.75 13.46 3.72
N PRO A 75 -18.16 12.34 3.06
CA PRO A 75 -19.17 11.42 3.59
C PRO A 75 -18.79 10.87 4.97
N HIS A 76 -19.57 11.18 6.02
CA HIS A 76 -19.24 10.85 7.41
C HIS A 76 -19.30 9.36 7.75
N ASP A 77 -20.23 8.62 7.12
CA ASP A 77 -20.50 7.21 7.44
C ASP A 77 -19.78 6.22 6.52
N THR A 78 -19.07 6.72 5.53
CA THR A 78 -18.29 5.87 4.62
C THR A 78 -16.89 5.68 5.18
N PRO A 79 -16.46 4.42 5.41
CA PRO A 79 -15.07 4.14 5.76
C PRO A 79 -14.12 4.72 4.70
N THR A 80 -13.01 5.31 5.12
CA THR A 80 -12.04 5.98 4.23
C THR A 80 -11.57 5.09 3.08
N HIS A 81 -11.48 3.77 3.29
CA HIS A 81 -11.08 2.80 2.27
C HIS A 81 -12.15 2.50 1.21
N LEU A 82 -13.40 2.92 1.42
CA LEU A 82 -14.49 2.81 0.45
C LEU A 82 -14.68 4.10 -0.35
N LEU A 83 -13.93 5.16 -0.05
CA LEU A 83 -13.92 6.38 -0.85
C LEU A 83 -13.10 6.14 -2.12
N THR A 84 -13.61 6.56 -3.26
CA THR A 84 -12.99 6.36 -4.58
C THR A 84 -11.62 7.02 -4.70
N ASP A 85 -11.43 8.18 -4.05
CA ASP A 85 -10.15 8.89 -3.94
C ASP A 85 -10.12 9.65 -2.59
N PRO A 86 -9.61 9.02 -1.51
CA PRO A 86 -9.57 9.65 -0.19
C PRO A 86 -8.68 10.89 -0.12
N GLU A 87 -7.67 11.00 -0.99
CA GLU A 87 -6.69 12.09 -0.94
C GLU A 87 -7.28 13.43 -1.36
N GLN A 88 -8.28 13.45 -2.24
CA GLN A 88 -8.96 14.68 -2.67
C GLN A 88 -9.74 15.37 -1.54
N TYR A 89 -10.16 14.61 -0.52
CA TYR A 89 -10.88 15.15 0.64
C TYR A 89 -9.94 15.64 1.75
N LEU A 90 -8.63 15.41 1.63
CA LEU A 90 -7.67 15.83 2.65
C LEU A 90 -7.36 17.32 2.56
N THR A 91 -7.46 18.00 3.70
CA THR A 91 -6.94 19.38 3.82
C THR A 91 -5.40 19.37 3.87
N GLY A 92 -4.75 20.48 3.63
CA GLY A 92 -3.29 20.61 3.71
C GLY A 92 -2.77 20.30 5.12
N THR A 93 -3.41 20.90 6.13
CA THR A 93 -3.17 20.60 7.55
C THR A 93 -3.47 19.13 7.85
N GLY A 94 -4.56 18.58 7.29
CA GLY A 94 -4.98 17.20 7.46
C GLY A 94 -3.95 16.20 6.96
N ARG A 95 -3.33 16.41 5.80
CA ARG A 95 -2.23 15.57 5.29
C ARG A 95 -1.05 15.50 6.25
N TRP A 96 -0.65 16.67 6.80
CA TRP A 96 0.42 16.73 7.77
C TRP A 96 0.05 16.01 9.08
N LEU A 97 -1.16 16.23 9.61
CA LEU A 97 -1.66 15.58 10.82
C LEU A 97 -1.66 14.04 10.68
N ARG A 98 -2.14 13.52 9.57
CA ARG A 98 -2.16 12.08 9.29
C ARG A 98 -0.76 11.49 9.14
N LYS A 99 0.10 12.15 8.36
CA LYS A 99 1.51 11.72 8.20
C LYS A 99 2.25 11.61 9.53
N THR A 100 1.91 12.47 10.51
CA THR A 100 2.52 12.48 11.84
C THR A 100 1.70 11.73 12.88
N SER A 101 0.52 11.18 12.51
CA SER A 101 -0.47 10.59 13.43
C SER A 101 -0.94 11.51 14.55
N LEU A 102 -0.74 12.83 14.41
CA LEU A 102 -1.20 13.82 15.38
C LEU A 102 -2.72 14.01 15.37
N ASP A 103 -3.38 13.61 14.28
CA ASP A 103 -4.85 13.58 14.19
C ASP A 103 -5.49 12.67 15.25
N GLU A 104 -4.78 11.69 15.77
CA GLU A 104 -5.24 10.74 16.78
C GLU A 104 -5.04 11.22 18.24
N LEU A 105 -4.32 12.33 18.47
CA LEU A 105 -4.10 12.86 19.83
C LEU A 105 -5.38 13.08 20.65
N PRO A 106 -6.53 13.52 20.08
CA PRO A 106 -7.77 13.66 20.83
C PRO A 106 -8.31 12.37 21.44
N GLN A 107 -7.84 11.19 21.00
CA GLN A 107 -8.19 9.92 21.62
C GLN A 107 -7.69 9.81 23.07
N LEU A 108 -6.73 10.64 23.49
CA LEU A 108 -6.37 10.77 24.92
C LEU A 108 -7.57 11.15 25.79
N LEU A 109 -8.56 11.87 25.26
CA LEU A 109 -9.84 12.12 25.95
C LEU A 109 -10.64 10.84 26.14
N ASN A 110 -10.71 9.97 25.10
CA ASN A 110 -11.40 8.69 25.23
C ASN A 110 -10.72 7.76 26.26
N ILE A 111 -9.38 7.80 26.33
CA ILE A 111 -8.64 7.03 27.33
C ILE A 111 -8.92 7.56 28.73
N PHE A 112 -8.88 8.88 28.91
CA PHE A 112 -9.16 9.51 30.20
C PHE A 112 -10.60 9.25 30.67
N GLN A 113 -11.58 9.26 29.76
CA GLN A 113 -12.99 8.90 30.02
C GLN A 113 -13.14 7.42 30.35
N GLY A 114 -12.26 6.57 29.84
CA GLY A 114 -12.25 5.12 30.07
C GLY A 114 -12.90 4.31 28.95
N ASP A 115 -13.23 4.94 27.82
CA ASP A 115 -13.74 4.26 26.60
C ASP A 115 -12.62 3.47 25.91
N MET A 116 -11.38 3.91 26.06
CA MET A 116 -10.19 3.34 25.46
C MET A 116 -9.07 3.12 26.51
N ALA A 117 -8.09 2.35 26.11
CA ALA A 117 -6.81 2.14 26.79
C ALA A 117 -5.66 2.72 25.95
N LEU A 118 -4.49 2.93 26.55
CA LEU A 118 -3.27 3.26 25.78
C LEU A 118 -2.91 2.10 24.84
N VAL A 119 -2.97 0.88 25.33
CA VAL A 119 -2.65 -0.33 24.57
C VAL A 119 -3.84 -1.29 24.55
N GLY A 120 -4.23 -1.74 23.36
CA GLY A 120 -5.34 -2.65 23.15
C GLY A 120 -5.60 -2.87 21.65
N PRO A 121 -6.55 -3.74 21.27
CA PRO A 121 -7.01 -3.86 19.89
C PRO A 121 -7.54 -2.51 19.37
N ARG A 122 -7.22 -2.16 18.11
CA ARG A 122 -7.72 -0.90 17.52
C ARG A 122 -9.25 -0.91 17.46
N PRO A 123 -9.95 0.16 17.89
CA PRO A 123 -11.41 0.18 17.88
C PRO A 123 -11.97 0.03 16.47
N ALA A 124 -12.79 -1.01 16.25
CA ALA A 124 -13.46 -1.27 14.98
C ALA A 124 -14.51 -0.19 14.68
N LEU A 125 -14.83 0.05 13.41
CA LEU A 125 -16.01 0.79 13.04
C LEU A 125 -17.27 0.05 13.50
N TRP A 126 -18.31 0.77 13.82
CA TRP A 126 -19.57 0.21 14.32
C TRP A 126 -20.24 -0.77 13.34
N ASN A 127 -19.94 -0.66 12.04
CA ASN A 127 -20.46 -1.48 10.95
C ASN A 127 -19.45 -2.51 10.38
N GLN A 128 -18.29 -2.70 11.00
CA GLN A 128 -17.30 -3.74 10.65
C GLN A 128 -17.66 -5.09 11.31
N TYR A 129 -18.78 -5.68 10.91
CA TYR A 129 -19.29 -6.93 11.49
C TYR A 129 -18.36 -8.11 11.28
N ASP A 130 -17.70 -8.18 10.12
CA ASP A 130 -16.72 -9.19 9.74
C ASP A 130 -15.51 -9.23 10.70
N LEU A 131 -14.94 -8.07 11.02
CA LEU A 131 -13.85 -7.98 11.99
C LEU A 131 -14.31 -8.33 13.42
N LEU A 132 -15.52 -7.91 13.79
CA LEU A 132 -16.08 -8.20 15.12
C LEU A 132 -16.34 -9.70 15.30
N GLU A 133 -16.90 -10.37 14.30
CA GLU A 133 -17.13 -11.80 14.30
C GLU A 133 -15.81 -12.59 14.38
N GLU A 134 -14.81 -12.19 13.60
CA GLU A 134 -13.51 -12.83 13.63
C GLU A 134 -12.79 -12.65 14.98
N ARG A 135 -12.90 -11.46 15.62
CA ARG A 135 -12.36 -11.17 16.95
C ARG A 135 -13.02 -11.94 18.07
N ASP A 136 -14.31 -12.31 17.93
CA ASP A 136 -15.01 -13.13 18.92
C ASP A 136 -14.35 -14.49 19.11
N LYS A 137 -13.81 -15.10 18.06
CA LYS A 137 -13.09 -16.37 18.10
C LYS A 137 -11.88 -16.33 19.04
N TYR A 138 -11.36 -15.14 19.28
CA TYR A 138 -10.14 -14.93 20.09
C TYR A 138 -10.39 -14.15 21.39
N GLY A 139 -11.63 -13.73 21.68
CA GLY A 139 -11.97 -12.89 22.84
C GLY A 139 -11.42 -11.48 22.76
N ALA A 140 -11.12 -10.98 21.56
CA ALA A 140 -10.51 -9.65 21.38
C ALA A 140 -11.52 -8.51 21.55
N ASN A 141 -12.82 -8.80 21.53
CA ASN A 141 -13.88 -7.84 21.82
C ASN A 141 -14.16 -7.68 23.32
N ASP A 142 -13.59 -8.53 24.18
CA ASP A 142 -13.79 -8.52 25.64
C ASP A 142 -12.75 -7.68 26.39
N VAL A 143 -11.85 -7.02 25.66
CA VAL A 143 -10.87 -6.10 26.23
C VAL A 143 -11.11 -4.68 25.73
N CYS A 144 -10.64 -3.69 26.50
CA CYS A 144 -10.75 -2.28 26.14
C CYS A 144 -9.93 -2.01 24.86
N PRO A 145 -10.51 -1.35 23.85
CA PRO A 145 -9.76 -0.98 22.64
C PRO A 145 -8.65 0.02 22.97
N GLY A 146 -7.57 -0.01 22.17
CA GLY A 146 -6.37 0.79 22.43
C GLY A 146 -6.08 1.84 21.37
N LEU A 147 -5.34 2.88 21.79
CA LEU A 147 -4.72 3.85 20.88
C LEU A 147 -3.64 3.17 20.04
N THR A 148 -2.86 2.29 20.66
CA THR A 148 -1.94 1.37 19.98
C THR A 148 -2.20 -0.08 20.40
N GLY A 149 -1.61 -1.04 19.68
CA GLY A 149 -1.78 -2.46 19.98
C GLY A 149 -0.90 -3.37 19.15
N TRP A 150 -0.95 -4.66 19.45
CA TRP A 150 -0.06 -5.64 18.84
C TRP A 150 -0.25 -5.76 17.33
N ALA A 151 -1.49 -5.77 16.83
CA ALA A 151 -1.77 -5.77 15.41
C ALA A 151 -1.27 -4.48 14.72
N GLN A 152 -1.38 -3.33 15.41
CA GLN A 152 -0.96 -2.04 14.86
C GLN A 152 0.55 -1.94 14.63
N ILE A 153 1.38 -2.56 15.48
CA ILE A 153 2.84 -2.56 15.31
C ILE A 153 3.34 -3.65 14.34
N HIS A 154 2.44 -4.53 13.84
CA HIS A 154 2.77 -5.62 12.93
C HIS A 154 2.14 -5.48 11.53
N GLY A 155 1.62 -4.29 11.17
CA GLY A 155 1.11 -4.04 9.84
C GLY A 155 -0.13 -3.13 9.79
N ARG A 156 -0.67 -2.71 10.96
CA ARG A 156 -1.73 -1.70 11.06
C ARG A 156 -2.96 -1.99 10.18
N ASP A 157 -3.20 -1.10 9.22
CA ASP A 157 -4.37 -1.15 8.34
C ASP A 157 -4.16 -2.07 7.11
N GLU A 158 -2.93 -2.51 6.88
CA GLU A 158 -2.55 -3.41 5.79
C GLU A 158 -2.88 -4.89 6.08
N LEU A 159 -3.14 -5.25 7.34
CA LEU A 159 -3.44 -6.63 7.74
C LEU A 159 -4.84 -7.06 7.31
N GLU A 160 -4.95 -8.29 6.81
CA GLU A 160 -6.24 -8.95 6.61
C GLU A 160 -7.02 -9.08 7.93
N ILE A 161 -8.35 -9.16 7.82
CA ILE A 161 -9.25 -9.24 8.97
C ILE A 161 -8.90 -10.43 9.87
N SER A 162 -8.66 -11.59 9.27
CA SER A 162 -8.28 -12.82 9.98
C SER A 162 -6.96 -12.68 10.73
N GLU A 163 -5.95 -12.11 10.08
CA GLU A 163 -4.63 -11.89 10.68
C GLU A 163 -4.69 -10.81 11.77
N LYS A 164 -5.42 -9.72 11.52
CA LYS A 164 -5.68 -8.66 12.51
C LYS A 164 -6.33 -9.24 13.78
N ALA A 165 -7.39 -10.04 13.61
CA ALA A 165 -8.08 -10.68 14.73
C ALA A 165 -7.18 -11.70 15.46
N ARG A 166 -6.33 -12.42 14.73
CA ARG A 166 -5.35 -13.38 15.30
C ARG A 166 -4.30 -12.66 16.16
N LEU A 167 -3.78 -11.53 15.67
CA LEU A 167 -2.81 -10.70 16.41
C LEU A 167 -3.44 -10.02 17.63
N ASP A 168 -4.68 -9.54 17.50
CA ASP A 168 -5.45 -9.01 18.62
C ASP A 168 -5.69 -10.10 19.67
N GLY A 169 -6.02 -11.32 19.23
CA GLY A 169 -6.15 -12.49 20.11
C GLY A 169 -4.83 -12.91 20.78
N TYR A 170 -3.71 -12.74 20.09
CA TYR A 170 -2.39 -12.97 20.69
C TYR A 170 -2.14 -11.96 21.82
N TYR A 171 -2.43 -10.68 21.59
CA TYR A 171 -2.35 -9.64 22.64
C TYR A 171 -3.20 -10.01 23.87
N VAL A 172 -4.46 -10.38 23.68
CA VAL A 172 -5.39 -10.74 24.78
C VAL A 172 -4.86 -11.91 25.60
N ARG A 173 -4.31 -12.93 24.95
CA ARG A 173 -3.73 -14.10 25.63
C ARG A 173 -2.47 -13.81 26.43
N HIS A 174 -1.71 -12.77 26.02
CA HIS A 174 -0.45 -12.39 26.65
C HIS A 174 -0.53 -11.03 27.37
N LEU A 175 -1.74 -10.60 27.71
CA LEU A 175 -2.01 -9.29 28.30
C LEU A 175 -1.32 -9.14 29.66
N ASN A 176 -0.27 -8.35 29.69
CA ASN A 176 0.53 -8.00 30.86
C ASN A 176 1.33 -6.70 30.58
N MET A 177 1.95 -6.14 31.62
CA MET A 177 2.72 -4.90 31.53
C MET A 177 3.86 -4.97 30.51
N PHE A 178 4.53 -6.11 30.36
CA PHE A 178 5.62 -6.28 29.42
C PHE A 178 5.13 -6.25 27.96
N MET A 179 3.96 -6.85 27.70
CA MET A 179 3.31 -6.80 26.40
C MET A 179 2.88 -5.38 26.02
N ASP A 180 2.33 -4.62 26.99
CA ASP A 180 1.96 -3.23 26.78
C ASP A 180 3.21 -2.38 26.46
N MET A 181 4.30 -2.56 27.20
CA MET A 181 5.56 -1.88 26.91
C MET A 181 6.11 -2.20 25.52
N ARG A 182 6.02 -3.45 25.07
CA ARG A 182 6.41 -3.84 23.70
C ARG A 182 5.58 -3.12 22.65
N CYS A 183 4.28 -3.00 22.86
CA CYS A 183 3.40 -2.26 21.93
C CYS A 183 3.77 -0.78 21.89
N ILE A 184 4.03 -0.14 23.04
CA ILE A 184 4.42 1.26 23.11
C ILE A 184 5.76 1.50 22.40
N LEU A 185 6.79 0.70 22.69
CA LEU A 185 8.10 0.81 22.05
C LEU A 185 8.04 0.53 20.55
N GLY A 186 7.24 -0.46 20.14
CA GLY A 186 6.98 -0.78 18.75
C GLY A 186 6.32 0.39 18.01
N THR A 187 5.36 1.07 18.65
CA THR A 187 4.69 2.26 18.10
C THR A 187 5.66 3.41 17.90
N ILE A 188 6.49 3.71 18.91
CA ILE A 188 7.52 4.77 18.79
C ILE A 188 8.43 4.48 17.59
N ARG A 189 8.87 3.23 17.44
CA ARG A 189 9.71 2.83 16.32
C ARG A 189 9.00 2.96 14.97
N SER A 190 7.73 2.55 14.88
CA SER A 190 6.92 2.63 13.66
C SER A 190 6.65 4.08 13.26
N VAL A 191 6.33 4.96 14.21
CA VAL A 191 6.11 6.39 13.96
C VAL A 191 7.40 7.08 13.50
N LEU A 192 8.55 6.78 14.13
CA LEU A 192 9.85 7.36 13.74
C LEU A 192 10.30 6.90 12.34
N LYS A 193 9.92 5.70 11.92
CA LYS A 193 10.26 5.18 10.59
C LYS A 193 9.27 5.60 9.51
N SER A 194 8.15 6.21 9.86
CA SER A 194 7.03 6.51 8.96
C SER A 194 6.53 5.28 8.16
N GLU A 195 6.68 4.08 8.73
CA GLU A 195 6.24 2.83 8.11
C GLU A 195 4.76 2.58 8.40
N GLY A 196 3.99 2.21 7.37
CA GLY A 196 2.64 1.66 7.52
C GLY A 196 1.48 2.64 7.63
N VAL A 197 1.64 3.93 7.27
CA VAL A 197 0.52 4.86 7.12
C VAL A 197 0.05 4.81 5.66
N VAL A 198 -0.72 3.78 5.31
CA VAL A 198 -1.48 3.72 4.05
C VAL A 198 -2.94 3.91 4.38
N GLU A 199 -3.52 5.03 3.98
CA GLU A 199 -4.93 5.27 4.17
C GLU A 199 -5.77 4.53 3.14
N GLY A 200 -6.83 3.89 3.62
CA GLY A 200 -7.84 3.25 2.80
C GLY A 200 -7.62 1.78 2.46
N GLY A 201 -6.60 1.12 3.01
CA GLY A 201 -6.39 -0.31 2.79
C GLY A 201 -7.25 -1.19 3.70
N THR A 202 -8.11 -2.03 3.15
CA THR A 202 -8.69 -3.19 3.85
C THR A 202 -7.75 -4.38 3.83
N GLY A 203 -6.43 -4.22 3.78
CA GLY A 203 -5.49 -5.34 3.71
C GLY A 203 -5.65 -6.27 2.50
N ALA A 204 -6.88 -6.45 2.01
CA ALA A 204 -7.22 -7.40 0.96
C ALA A 204 -6.52 -7.13 -0.40
N ARG A 205 -6.19 -5.87 -0.70
CA ARG A 205 -5.42 -5.54 -1.91
C ARG A 205 -3.91 -5.61 -1.70
N HIS A 206 -3.41 -5.37 -0.49
CA HIS A 206 -1.96 -5.34 -0.23
C HIS A 206 -1.40 -6.68 0.25
N MET A 207 -2.19 -7.54 0.91
CA MET A 207 -1.72 -8.88 1.31
C MET A 207 -1.73 -9.91 0.19
N GLN A 208 -2.55 -9.75 -0.84
CA GLN A 208 -2.31 -10.47 -2.08
C GLN A 208 -0.94 -10.08 -2.69
N ASN A 209 -0.44 -8.87 -2.39
CA ASN A 209 0.82 -8.36 -2.96
C ASN A 209 2.05 -8.50 -2.03
N CYS A 210 1.93 -8.51 -0.71
CA CYS A 210 3.10 -8.63 0.19
C CYS A 210 3.82 -9.98 0.15
N ASN A 211 3.24 -11.01 -0.47
CA ASN A 211 3.90 -12.30 -0.68
C ASN A 211 4.04 -12.65 -2.17
N LYS A 212 3.49 -11.83 -3.08
CA LYS A 212 3.64 -12.04 -4.52
C LYS A 212 4.94 -11.40 -4.99
N LYS A 213 5.70 -12.16 -5.75
CA LYS A 213 6.85 -11.63 -6.49
C LYS A 213 6.37 -10.57 -7.48
N LYS A 214 7.14 -9.51 -7.64
CA LYS A 214 6.80 -8.43 -8.56
C LYS A 214 7.20 -8.78 -9.98
N LEU A 215 6.25 -8.77 -10.89
CA LEU A 215 6.44 -9.00 -12.31
C LEU A 215 6.27 -7.69 -13.10
N LEU A 216 7.31 -7.27 -13.81
CA LEU A 216 7.24 -6.12 -14.71
C LEU A 216 7.09 -6.59 -16.16
N ILE A 217 6.00 -6.20 -16.81
CA ILE A 217 5.79 -6.39 -18.25
C ILE A 217 6.19 -5.09 -18.97
N VAL A 218 7.11 -5.19 -19.92
CA VAL A 218 7.56 -4.05 -20.73
C VAL A 218 7.14 -4.28 -22.18
N THR A 219 6.28 -3.41 -22.70
CA THR A 219 5.78 -3.49 -24.07
C THR A 219 5.75 -2.13 -24.75
N ASN A 220 5.58 -2.10 -26.06
CA ASN A 220 5.45 -0.87 -26.83
C ASN A 220 4.00 -0.57 -27.27
N HIS A 221 2.99 -1.29 -26.72
CA HIS A 221 1.60 -1.12 -27.15
C HIS A 221 0.60 -1.70 -26.14
N SER A 222 -0.12 -0.85 -25.40
CA SER A 222 -1.15 -1.26 -24.43
C SER A 222 -2.31 -2.02 -25.07
N TYR A 223 -2.87 -1.50 -26.16
CA TYR A 223 -3.95 -2.14 -26.93
C TYR A 223 -3.66 -3.59 -27.31
N MET A 224 -2.47 -3.85 -27.88
CA MET A 224 -2.08 -5.21 -28.32
C MET A 224 -1.88 -6.14 -27.13
N LEU A 225 -1.32 -5.61 -26.04
CA LEU A 225 -1.15 -6.39 -24.82
C LEU A 225 -2.49 -6.81 -24.23
N TYR A 226 -3.47 -5.91 -24.12
CA TYR A 226 -4.81 -6.24 -23.63
C TYR A 226 -5.51 -7.25 -24.52
N ARG A 227 -5.57 -6.98 -25.82
CA ARG A 227 -6.32 -7.82 -26.80
C ARG A 227 -5.80 -9.24 -26.89
N PHE A 228 -4.50 -9.48 -26.78
CA PHE A 228 -3.89 -10.77 -27.04
C PHE A 228 -3.30 -11.46 -25.80
N ARG A 229 -3.25 -10.77 -24.66
CA ARG A 229 -2.62 -11.31 -23.43
C ARG A 229 -3.44 -11.10 -22.17
N LYS A 230 -4.71 -10.71 -22.31
CA LYS A 230 -5.61 -10.47 -21.17
C LYS A 230 -5.65 -11.66 -20.22
N GLU A 231 -5.91 -12.85 -20.74
CA GLU A 231 -6.02 -14.08 -19.95
C GLU A 231 -4.68 -14.45 -19.28
N LEU A 232 -3.57 -14.24 -19.99
CA LEU A 232 -2.24 -14.44 -19.42
C LEU A 232 -1.98 -13.47 -18.27
N ILE A 233 -2.32 -12.19 -18.44
CA ILE A 233 -2.17 -11.18 -17.40
C ILE A 233 -3.03 -11.54 -16.19
N GLN A 234 -4.30 -11.91 -16.39
CA GLN A 234 -5.18 -12.35 -15.31
C GLN A 234 -4.59 -13.54 -14.54
N ARG A 235 -4.06 -14.54 -15.26
CA ARG A 235 -3.43 -15.70 -14.63
C ARG A 235 -2.14 -15.34 -13.88
N LEU A 236 -1.31 -14.46 -14.44
CA LEU A 236 -0.09 -13.99 -13.77
C LEU A 236 -0.41 -13.20 -12.49
N MET A 237 -1.53 -12.48 -12.46
CA MET A 237 -1.97 -11.73 -11.28
C MET A 237 -2.40 -12.61 -10.11
N GLU A 238 -2.67 -13.89 -10.33
CA GLU A 238 -2.93 -14.82 -9.24
C GLU A 238 -1.67 -15.03 -8.38
N ASP A 239 -0.48 -15.05 -9.02
CA ASP A 239 0.80 -15.40 -8.38
C ASP A 239 1.75 -14.19 -8.22
N TYR A 240 1.56 -13.12 -9.01
CA TYR A 240 2.46 -11.97 -9.07
C TYR A 240 1.74 -10.64 -8.87
N GLU A 241 2.44 -9.65 -8.33
CA GLU A 241 2.10 -8.23 -8.47
C GLU A 241 2.53 -7.77 -9.86
N VAL A 242 1.56 -7.51 -10.75
CA VAL A 242 1.83 -7.19 -12.16
C VAL A 242 1.92 -5.68 -12.38
N VAL A 243 3.10 -5.22 -12.80
CA VAL A 243 3.36 -3.84 -13.24
C VAL A 243 3.56 -3.83 -14.75
N ILE A 244 2.97 -2.90 -15.48
CA ILE A 244 3.03 -2.81 -16.94
C ILE A 244 3.61 -1.45 -17.35
N SER A 245 4.76 -1.46 -18.03
CA SER A 245 5.38 -0.28 -18.64
C SER A 245 5.06 -0.27 -20.13
N THR A 246 4.25 0.69 -20.59
CA THR A 246 3.76 0.75 -21.96
C THR A 246 3.36 2.18 -22.36
N PRO A 247 3.40 2.55 -23.65
CA PRO A 247 2.69 3.74 -24.13
C PRO A 247 1.18 3.56 -23.96
N PHE A 248 0.48 4.60 -23.55
CA PHE A 248 -0.98 4.58 -23.42
C PHE A 248 -1.60 4.88 -24.80
N VAL A 249 -1.94 3.82 -25.52
CA VAL A 249 -2.52 3.87 -26.89
C VAL A 249 -3.84 3.12 -26.97
N GLY A 250 -4.57 3.03 -25.88
CA GLY A 250 -5.87 2.38 -25.69
C GLY A 250 -5.81 1.14 -24.82
N HIS A 251 -6.92 0.86 -24.11
CA HIS A 251 -7.09 -0.24 -23.17
C HIS A 251 -6.17 -0.20 -21.92
N GLU A 252 -5.53 0.93 -21.61
CA GLU A 252 -4.81 1.13 -20.36
C GLU A 252 -5.74 1.10 -19.14
N GLU A 253 -6.91 1.72 -19.25
CA GLU A 253 -7.94 1.69 -18.20
C GLU A 253 -8.43 0.26 -17.94
N ASP A 254 -8.69 -0.51 -19.01
CA ASP A 254 -9.06 -1.92 -18.89
C ASP A 254 -7.97 -2.77 -18.21
N LEU A 255 -6.69 -2.50 -18.48
CA LEU A 255 -5.57 -3.16 -17.81
C LEU A 255 -5.50 -2.79 -16.31
N GLN A 256 -5.83 -1.53 -15.98
CA GLN A 256 -5.90 -1.08 -14.59
C GLN A 256 -7.12 -1.67 -13.86
N GLU A 257 -8.27 -1.78 -14.53
CA GLU A 257 -9.47 -2.44 -13.99
C GLU A 257 -9.23 -3.93 -13.70
N LEU A 258 -8.38 -4.61 -14.48
CA LEU A 258 -7.93 -5.96 -14.14
C LEU A 258 -7.09 -6.00 -12.86
N GLY A 259 -6.56 -4.85 -12.41
CA GLY A 259 -5.73 -4.72 -11.21
C GLY A 259 -4.22 -4.55 -11.48
N ALA A 260 -3.79 -4.38 -12.75
CA ALA A 260 -2.39 -4.12 -13.07
C ALA A 260 -2.01 -2.66 -12.78
N HIS A 261 -0.79 -2.44 -12.26
CA HIS A 261 -0.24 -1.11 -12.14
C HIS A 261 0.40 -0.66 -13.46
N CYS A 262 -0.23 0.29 -14.17
CA CYS A 262 0.26 0.75 -15.47
C CYS A 262 1.14 2.00 -15.32
N ILE A 263 2.32 1.98 -15.98
CA ILE A 263 3.29 3.07 -16.04
C ILE A 263 3.38 3.54 -17.49
N GLU A 264 2.99 4.77 -17.75
CA GLU A 264 3.13 5.37 -19.07
C GLU A 264 4.60 5.51 -19.45
N THR A 265 4.96 4.99 -20.61
CA THR A 265 6.33 5.00 -21.11
C THR A 265 6.32 5.25 -22.61
N GLU A 266 6.72 6.44 -23.01
CA GLU A 266 6.82 6.81 -24.43
C GLU A 266 7.84 5.94 -25.15
N VAL A 267 7.40 5.24 -26.20
CA VAL A 267 8.25 4.40 -27.07
C VAL A 267 8.02 4.78 -28.53
N ASP A 268 9.03 5.37 -29.18
CA ASP A 268 8.98 5.55 -30.62
C ASP A 268 9.24 4.21 -31.33
N ARG A 269 8.18 3.62 -31.88
CA ARG A 269 8.20 2.23 -32.43
C ARG A 269 9.01 2.08 -33.71
N ARG A 270 9.11 3.13 -34.51
CA ARG A 270 9.66 3.06 -35.89
C ARG A 270 10.97 3.83 -36.09
N SER A 271 11.29 4.76 -35.23
CA SER A 271 12.50 5.57 -35.33
C SER A 271 13.74 4.81 -34.86
N VAL A 272 14.84 5.00 -35.59
CA VAL A 272 16.18 4.54 -35.20
C VAL A 272 16.99 5.81 -34.85
N ASN A 273 16.57 6.52 -33.81
CA ASN A 273 17.21 7.76 -33.38
C ASN A 273 17.99 7.50 -32.07
N PRO A 274 19.34 7.61 -32.07
CA PRO A 274 20.16 7.33 -30.90
C PRO A 274 19.79 8.17 -29.66
N VAL A 275 19.30 9.40 -29.86
CA VAL A 275 18.95 10.29 -28.75
C VAL A 275 17.67 9.82 -28.05
N THR A 276 16.63 9.47 -28.82
CA THR A 276 15.37 8.94 -28.28
C THR A 276 15.58 7.56 -27.65
N ASP A 277 16.42 6.74 -28.24
CA ASP A 277 16.76 5.41 -27.73
C ASP A 277 17.56 5.48 -26.42
N LEU A 278 18.46 6.46 -26.29
CA LEU A 278 19.18 6.70 -25.03
C LEU A 278 18.23 7.23 -23.93
N LYS A 279 17.25 8.09 -24.30
CA LYS A 279 16.20 8.54 -23.36
C LYS A 279 15.39 7.35 -22.87
N LEU A 280 14.95 6.47 -23.79
CA LEU A 280 14.19 5.26 -23.47
C LEU A 280 14.98 4.33 -22.55
N LEU A 281 16.26 4.10 -22.82
CA LEU A 281 17.14 3.30 -21.98
C LEU A 281 17.25 3.86 -20.55
N ARG A 282 17.35 5.20 -20.41
CA ARG A 282 17.37 5.86 -19.10
C ARG A 282 16.03 5.72 -18.38
N THR A 283 14.92 5.80 -19.10
CA THR A 283 13.55 5.62 -18.56
C THR A 283 13.38 4.20 -18.03
N TYR A 284 13.72 3.17 -18.83
CA TYR A 284 13.66 1.78 -18.36
C TYR A 284 14.57 1.54 -17.14
N LYS A 285 15.76 2.13 -17.11
CA LYS A 285 16.65 2.02 -15.95
C LYS A 285 16.03 2.63 -14.69
N LYS A 286 15.30 3.75 -14.80
CA LYS A 286 14.59 4.37 -13.67
C LYS A 286 13.44 3.48 -13.20
N ILE A 287 12.64 2.94 -14.12
CA ILE A 287 11.51 2.05 -13.82
C ILE A 287 12.02 0.78 -13.11
N LEU A 288 13.03 0.09 -13.69
CA LEU A 288 13.62 -1.11 -13.10
C LEU A 288 14.17 -0.88 -11.68
N LYS A 289 14.79 0.28 -11.44
CA LYS A 289 15.27 0.64 -10.10
C LYS A 289 14.15 0.97 -9.11
N ARG A 290 13.10 1.66 -9.57
CA ARG A 290 11.98 2.07 -8.73
C ARG A 290 11.10 0.89 -8.35
N GLU A 291 10.75 0.08 -9.35
CA GLU A 291 9.86 -1.06 -9.16
C GLU A 291 10.55 -2.28 -8.55
N ASN A 292 11.86 -2.42 -8.73
CA ASN A 292 12.67 -3.53 -8.24
C ASN A 292 12.04 -4.91 -8.48
N PRO A 293 11.69 -5.27 -9.75
CA PRO A 293 10.94 -6.47 -10.05
C PRO A 293 11.78 -7.75 -9.84
N ASP A 294 11.11 -8.82 -9.40
CA ASP A 294 11.69 -10.16 -9.29
C ASP A 294 11.81 -10.86 -10.65
N LEU A 295 10.94 -10.50 -11.60
CA LEU A 295 10.92 -11.02 -12.96
C LEU A 295 10.47 -9.94 -13.93
N VAL A 296 11.06 -9.92 -15.13
CA VAL A 296 10.66 -9.02 -16.22
C VAL A 296 10.24 -9.84 -17.43
N ILE A 297 9.12 -9.47 -18.08
CA ILE A 297 8.72 -10.00 -19.39
C ILE A 297 8.76 -8.83 -20.38
N THR A 298 9.48 -9.02 -21.49
CA THR A 298 9.58 -7.99 -22.53
C THR A 298 8.87 -8.45 -23.80
N TYR A 299 8.15 -7.54 -24.44
CA TYR A 299 7.48 -7.75 -25.73
C TYR A 299 7.96 -6.71 -26.74
N SER A 300 8.17 -7.14 -27.98
CA SER A 300 8.62 -6.30 -29.08
C SER A 300 10.12 -5.92 -29.06
N ILE A 301 10.64 -5.45 -30.20
CA ILE A 301 12.07 -5.29 -30.45
C ILE A 301 12.76 -4.37 -29.45
N LYS A 302 12.28 -3.11 -29.29
CA LYS A 302 12.94 -2.13 -28.39
C LYS A 302 12.91 -2.53 -26.92
N PRO A 303 11.77 -2.98 -26.35
CA PRO A 303 11.76 -3.55 -25.00
C PRO A 303 12.70 -4.76 -24.84
N ASN A 304 12.70 -5.71 -25.77
CA ASN A 304 13.60 -6.86 -25.72
C ASN A 304 15.08 -6.45 -25.69
N ILE A 305 15.46 -5.47 -26.48
CA ILE A 305 16.85 -4.98 -26.55
C ILE A 305 17.20 -4.13 -25.34
N TYR A 306 16.46 -3.03 -25.09
CA TYR A 306 16.88 -2.03 -24.10
C TYR A 306 16.56 -2.46 -22.67
N ALA A 307 15.35 -2.97 -22.39
CA ALA A 307 15.04 -3.49 -21.06
C ALA A 307 15.79 -4.80 -20.80
N GLY A 308 15.89 -5.72 -21.78
CA GLY A 308 16.67 -6.96 -21.67
C GLY A 308 18.13 -6.71 -21.35
N TYR A 309 18.79 -5.77 -22.04
CA TYR A 309 20.18 -5.37 -21.75
C TYR A 309 20.34 -4.88 -20.29
N LEU A 310 19.40 -4.05 -19.83
CA LEU A 310 19.42 -3.54 -18.45
C LEU A 310 19.18 -4.64 -17.42
N CYS A 311 18.25 -5.54 -17.67
CA CYS A 311 17.99 -6.70 -16.82
C CYS A 311 19.26 -7.55 -16.66
N GLY A 312 19.92 -7.87 -17.78
CA GLY A 312 21.18 -8.61 -17.76
C GLY A 312 22.31 -7.90 -17.00
N LYS A 313 22.37 -6.56 -17.05
CA LYS A 313 23.35 -5.74 -16.31
C LYS A 313 23.01 -5.64 -14.82
N MET A 314 21.73 -5.57 -14.48
CA MET A 314 21.23 -5.45 -13.09
C MET A 314 21.02 -6.80 -12.41
N LYS A 315 21.26 -7.91 -13.12
CA LYS A 315 21.04 -9.30 -12.66
C LYS A 315 19.57 -9.56 -12.28
N ILE A 316 18.64 -8.98 -13.00
CA ILE A 316 17.21 -9.22 -12.86
C ILE A 316 16.82 -10.34 -13.83
N PRO A 317 16.20 -11.44 -13.39
CA PRO A 317 15.69 -12.49 -14.27
C PRO A 317 14.71 -11.90 -15.29
N PHE A 318 14.82 -12.29 -16.59
CA PHE A 318 13.88 -11.81 -17.58
C PHE A 318 13.59 -12.83 -18.68
N LEU A 319 12.39 -12.71 -19.25
CA LEU A 319 11.91 -13.48 -20.39
C LEU A 319 11.69 -12.51 -21.56
N ALA A 320 12.23 -12.85 -22.73
CA ALA A 320 12.03 -12.08 -23.95
C ALA A 320 11.01 -12.77 -24.85
N ASN A 321 9.92 -12.08 -25.19
CA ASN A 321 8.93 -12.57 -26.15
C ASN A 321 9.19 -11.90 -27.52
N VAL A 322 9.54 -12.71 -28.52
CA VAL A 322 9.80 -12.29 -29.90
C VAL A 322 8.57 -12.57 -30.73
N GLN A 323 7.72 -11.53 -30.90
CA GLN A 323 6.48 -11.61 -31.69
C GLN A 323 6.76 -11.58 -33.20
N GLY A 324 7.85 -10.93 -33.61
CA GLY A 324 8.31 -10.82 -35.00
C GLY A 324 9.60 -10.02 -35.07
N LEU A 325 10.38 -10.29 -36.09
CA LEU A 325 11.64 -9.60 -36.34
C LEU A 325 11.48 -8.20 -36.93
N GLY A 326 10.25 -7.88 -37.39
CA GLY A 326 9.85 -6.55 -37.87
C GLY A 326 10.54 -6.15 -39.19
N THR A 327 10.25 -4.89 -39.62
CA THR A 327 10.80 -4.34 -40.87
C THR A 327 12.31 -4.07 -40.83
N ALA A 328 12.92 -4.12 -39.64
CA ALA A 328 14.36 -3.93 -39.47
C ALA A 328 15.16 -5.06 -40.17
N PHE A 329 14.65 -6.27 -40.18
CA PHE A 329 15.29 -7.43 -40.83
C PHE A 329 15.11 -7.46 -42.34
N GLN A 330 14.29 -6.58 -42.92
CA GLN A 330 14.16 -6.42 -44.36
C GLN A 330 15.27 -5.56 -44.99
N LYS A 331 16.11 -4.89 -44.19
CA LYS A 331 17.24 -4.06 -44.63
C LYS A 331 18.55 -4.64 -44.11
N PRO A 332 19.47 -5.12 -45.01
CA PRO A 332 20.65 -5.88 -44.59
C PRO A 332 21.49 -5.24 -43.51
N VAL A 333 21.87 -3.96 -43.64
CA VAL A 333 22.70 -3.26 -42.67
C VAL A 333 21.99 -3.09 -41.31
N LEU A 334 20.68 -2.88 -41.33
CA LEU A 334 19.90 -2.70 -40.10
C LEU A 334 19.67 -4.04 -39.40
N SER A 335 19.52 -5.12 -40.19
CA SER A 335 19.42 -6.49 -39.69
C SER A 335 20.65 -6.89 -38.90
N ASP A 336 21.85 -6.68 -39.44
CA ASP A 336 23.12 -7.00 -38.76
C ASP A 336 23.26 -6.24 -37.45
N MET A 337 22.95 -4.94 -37.45
CA MET A 337 23.01 -4.11 -36.25
C MET A 337 22.02 -4.62 -35.18
N VAL A 338 20.78 -4.87 -35.56
CA VAL A 338 19.73 -5.35 -34.63
C VAL A 338 20.10 -6.75 -34.10
N THR A 339 20.66 -7.61 -34.93
CA THR A 339 21.15 -8.96 -34.53
C THR A 339 22.23 -8.84 -33.44
N VAL A 340 23.21 -7.95 -33.61
CA VAL A 340 24.25 -7.71 -32.59
C VAL A 340 23.66 -7.17 -31.30
N MET A 341 22.67 -6.26 -31.42
CA MET A 341 21.96 -5.73 -30.25
C MET A 341 21.17 -6.82 -29.50
N TYR A 342 20.45 -7.69 -30.22
CA TYR A 342 19.78 -8.85 -29.63
C TYR A 342 20.75 -9.82 -28.96
N ARG A 343 21.84 -10.21 -29.62
CA ARG A 343 22.88 -11.07 -29.03
C ARG A 343 23.43 -10.50 -27.72
N THR A 344 23.62 -9.19 -27.66
CA THR A 344 24.13 -8.51 -26.48
C THR A 344 23.07 -8.45 -25.36
N ALA A 345 21.82 -8.11 -25.72
CA ALA A 345 20.72 -7.97 -24.78
C ALA A 345 20.28 -9.32 -24.19
N LEU A 346 20.19 -10.35 -25.03
CA LEU A 346 19.71 -11.68 -24.63
C LEU A 346 20.79 -12.59 -24.04
N ARG A 347 22.02 -12.11 -23.87
CA ARG A 347 23.15 -12.92 -23.35
C ARG A 347 22.87 -13.53 -21.95
N LYS A 348 22.01 -12.91 -21.17
CA LYS A 348 21.65 -13.31 -19.79
C LYS A 348 20.14 -13.53 -19.63
N VAL A 349 19.45 -13.81 -20.74
CA VAL A 349 18.02 -14.10 -20.72
C VAL A 349 17.76 -15.48 -20.12
N GLU A 350 16.72 -15.63 -19.29
CA GLU A 350 16.31 -16.93 -18.77
C GLU A 350 15.67 -17.81 -19.84
N LYS A 351 14.78 -17.23 -20.64
CA LYS A 351 14.14 -17.88 -21.78
C LYS A 351 13.76 -16.86 -22.86
N VAL A 352 13.84 -17.29 -24.11
CA VAL A 352 13.29 -16.59 -25.27
C VAL A 352 12.07 -17.37 -25.77
N ILE A 353 10.97 -16.66 -25.96
CA ILE A 353 9.69 -17.22 -26.44
C ILE A 353 9.49 -16.68 -27.86
N PHE A 354 9.36 -17.57 -28.83
CA PHE A 354 9.01 -17.22 -30.21
C PHE A 354 7.55 -17.59 -30.46
N GLU A 355 6.80 -16.68 -31.07
CA GLU A 355 5.37 -16.90 -31.38
C GLU A 355 5.16 -17.72 -32.66
N ASN A 356 6.21 -17.88 -33.48
CA ASN A 356 6.16 -18.74 -34.67
C ASN A 356 7.52 -19.41 -34.92
N GLN A 357 7.50 -20.52 -35.65
CA GLN A 357 8.69 -21.30 -35.95
C GLN A 357 9.65 -20.58 -36.91
N ALA A 358 9.18 -19.73 -37.81
CA ALA A 358 10.02 -18.99 -38.72
C ALA A 358 10.95 -18.04 -38.01
N ASN A 359 10.44 -17.31 -36.97
CA ASN A 359 11.26 -16.41 -36.17
C ASN A 359 12.27 -17.14 -35.25
N ALA A 360 12.05 -18.44 -35.02
CA ALA A 360 12.96 -19.23 -34.18
C ALA A 360 14.14 -19.83 -34.98
N GLN A 361 14.02 -19.86 -36.32
CA GLN A 361 15.05 -20.41 -37.21
C GLN A 361 16.04 -19.37 -37.74
N GLU A 362 15.67 -18.09 -37.73
CA GLU A 362 16.55 -16.95 -38.02
C GLU A 362 17.36 -16.51 -36.78
#